data_e4fea6d2e220c58ceb54690018729a54
#
_entry.id   e4fea6d2e220c58ceb54690018729a54
#
_cell.length_a   1.000
_cell.length_b   1.000
_cell.length_c   1.000
_cell.angle_alpha   90.00
_cell.angle_beta   90.00
_cell.angle_gamma   90.00
#
_symmetry.space_group_name_H-M   'P 1'
#
loop_
_entity.id
_entity.type
_entity.pdbx_description
1 polymer ?
#
loop_
_entity_poly.entity_id
_entity_poly.type
_entity_poly.pdbx_seq_one_letter_code
_entity_poly.pdbx_strand_id
1 'polypeptide(L)'
;MLADQIAQRTAQSVIENEHMTFAQWLVVAVTVALNALDGFDVLSISFAGPSLARDWGIDQATLGWVLSVELIGMGVGSLALGSLGDKVGRRSVVLTCLIAMMLGMFGAGRATGIDSLLAWRLLTGFGIGGMLAITTAVTAEFSNLRWRGLTMSLMVIGYPVGGIVGGLAVQNILATDTWHSIFTLGGWAAAVLSVVVIVVVPESPMF
;
A
#
# COMPACT_ATOMS: atom_id res chain seq x y z
N MET A 1 18.35 11.29 -26.86
CA MET A 1 17.00 10.80 -27.22
C MET A 1 17.03 9.41 -27.88
N LEU A 2 17.62 9.22 -29.09
CA LEU A 2 17.67 7.89 -29.76
C LEU A 2 18.56 6.89 -28.98
N ALA A 3 19.74 7.33 -28.52
CA ALA A 3 20.66 6.50 -27.72
C ALA A 3 20.04 6.06 -26.40
N ASP A 4 19.30 6.93 -25.72
CA ASP A 4 18.62 6.63 -24.46
C ASP A 4 17.50 5.61 -24.67
N GLN A 5 16.76 5.73 -25.77
CA GLN A 5 15.72 4.74 -26.12
C GLN A 5 16.31 3.35 -26.46
N ILE A 6 17.48 3.31 -27.11
CA ILE A 6 18.16 2.05 -27.40
C ILE A 6 18.67 1.42 -26.09
N ALA A 7 19.26 2.21 -25.20
CA ALA A 7 19.75 1.74 -23.92
C ALA A 7 18.60 1.19 -23.04
N GLN A 8 17.47 1.88 -22.97
CA GLN A 8 16.29 1.42 -22.24
C GLN A 8 15.71 0.11 -22.81
N ARG A 9 15.59 0.01 -24.15
CA ARG A 9 15.14 -1.24 -24.79
C ARG A 9 16.10 -2.41 -24.55
N THR A 10 17.40 -2.15 -24.53
CA THR A 10 18.41 -3.17 -24.25
C THR A 10 18.33 -3.64 -22.80
N ALA A 11 18.21 -2.71 -21.83
CA ALA A 11 18.03 -3.05 -20.41
C ALA A 11 16.76 -3.88 -20.17
N GLN A 12 15.64 -3.48 -20.79
CA GLN A 12 14.39 -4.20 -20.70
C GLN A 12 14.48 -5.62 -21.28
N SER A 13 15.10 -5.77 -22.45
CA SER A 13 15.27 -7.09 -23.09
C SER A 13 16.15 -8.04 -22.25
N VAL A 14 17.15 -7.51 -21.54
CA VAL A 14 17.99 -8.27 -20.61
C VAL A 14 17.15 -8.77 -19.43
N ILE A 15 16.37 -7.87 -18.78
CA ILE A 15 15.51 -8.23 -17.68
C ILE A 15 14.48 -9.29 -18.09
N GLU A 16 13.89 -9.17 -19.25
CA GLU A 16 12.82 -10.05 -19.73
C GLU A 16 13.31 -11.47 -20.07
N ASN A 17 14.53 -11.64 -20.55
CA ASN A 17 15.02 -12.90 -21.07
C ASN A 17 16.02 -13.63 -20.17
N GLU A 18 16.66 -12.94 -19.23
CA GLU A 18 17.61 -13.56 -18.30
C GLU A 18 16.94 -14.15 -17.05
N HIS A 19 17.74 -14.90 -16.28
CA HIS A 19 17.29 -15.42 -14.98
C HIS A 19 17.06 -14.27 -13.99
N MET A 20 15.97 -14.34 -13.23
CA MET A 20 15.71 -13.37 -12.17
C MET A 20 16.83 -13.35 -11.14
N THR A 21 17.39 -12.19 -10.92
CA THR A 21 18.42 -11.95 -9.91
C THR A 21 17.81 -11.90 -8.51
N PHE A 22 18.66 -12.06 -7.49
CA PHE A 22 18.22 -11.90 -6.08
C PHE A 22 17.59 -10.52 -5.83
N ALA A 23 18.14 -9.45 -6.42
CA ALA A 23 17.60 -8.10 -6.29
C ALA A 23 16.18 -7.97 -6.85
N GLN A 24 15.88 -8.60 -7.99
CA GLN A 24 14.53 -8.62 -8.57
C GLN A 24 13.54 -9.35 -7.65
N TRP A 25 13.91 -10.51 -7.10
CA TRP A 25 13.09 -11.22 -6.13
C TRP A 25 12.84 -10.41 -4.86
N LEU A 26 13.84 -9.64 -4.43
CA LEU A 26 13.70 -8.75 -3.28
C LEU A 26 12.71 -7.61 -3.56
N VAL A 27 12.74 -7.01 -4.76
CA VAL A 27 11.74 -6.01 -5.17
C VAL A 27 10.34 -6.63 -5.19
N VAL A 28 10.18 -7.83 -5.74
CA VAL A 28 8.89 -8.56 -5.72
C VAL A 28 8.43 -8.80 -4.27
N ALA A 29 9.31 -9.22 -3.38
CA ALA A 29 8.95 -9.41 -1.97
C ALA A 29 8.49 -8.09 -1.31
N VAL A 30 9.11 -6.96 -1.66
CA VAL A 30 8.67 -5.64 -1.19
C VAL A 30 7.28 -5.30 -1.74
N THR A 31 6.99 -5.55 -3.02
CA THR A 31 5.65 -5.29 -3.56
C THR A 31 4.57 -6.18 -2.94
N VAL A 32 4.89 -7.42 -2.58
CA VAL A 32 4.01 -8.30 -1.78
C VAL A 32 3.74 -7.70 -0.40
N ALA A 33 4.78 -7.19 0.27
CA ALA A 33 4.65 -6.57 1.59
C ALA A 33 3.85 -5.26 1.54
N LEU A 34 4.00 -4.46 0.48
CA LEU A 34 3.20 -3.26 0.25
C LEU A 34 1.72 -3.61 0.07
N ASN A 35 1.39 -4.62 -0.75
CA ASN A 35 0.02 -5.11 -0.87
C ASN A 35 -0.52 -5.71 0.43
N ALA A 36 0.33 -6.34 1.24
CA ALA A 36 -0.08 -6.83 2.56
C ALA A 36 -0.42 -5.68 3.51
N LEU A 37 0.34 -4.59 3.47
CA LEU A 37 0.01 -3.37 4.22
C LEU A 37 -1.34 -2.79 3.77
N ASP A 38 -1.59 -2.70 2.46
CA ASP A 38 -2.86 -2.23 1.91
C ASP A 38 -4.04 -3.08 2.41
N GLY A 39 -3.88 -4.42 2.38
CA GLY A 39 -4.90 -5.35 2.88
C GLY A 39 -5.17 -5.22 4.38
N PHE A 40 -4.14 -5.00 5.19
CA PHE A 40 -4.30 -4.71 6.61
C PHE A 40 -5.04 -3.38 6.82
N ASP A 41 -4.63 -2.32 6.10
CA ASP A 41 -5.20 -0.99 6.28
C ASP A 41 -6.70 -0.94 5.97
N VAL A 42 -7.10 -1.46 4.80
CA VAL A 42 -8.52 -1.52 4.42
C VAL A 42 -9.37 -2.29 5.44
N LEU A 43 -8.84 -3.38 6.01
CA LEU A 43 -9.56 -4.17 7.01
C LEU A 43 -9.46 -3.59 8.43
N SER A 44 -8.54 -2.67 8.69
CA SER A 44 -8.31 -2.09 10.01
C SER A 44 -9.57 -1.47 10.62
N ILE A 45 -10.40 -0.78 9.81
CA ILE A 45 -11.65 -0.20 10.26
C ILE A 45 -12.72 -1.27 10.58
N SER A 46 -12.71 -2.39 9.86
CA SER A 46 -13.61 -3.51 10.17
C SER A 46 -13.28 -4.14 11.53
N PHE A 47 -11.99 -4.21 11.86
CA PHE A 47 -11.53 -4.67 13.16
C PHE A 47 -11.81 -3.67 14.29
N ALA A 48 -11.61 -2.37 14.02
CA ALA A 48 -11.85 -1.29 14.97
C ALA A 48 -13.35 -1.01 15.17
N GLY A 49 -14.19 -1.30 14.19
CA GLY A 49 -15.60 -0.90 14.11
C GLY A 49 -16.44 -1.20 15.34
N PRO A 50 -16.43 -2.42 15.90
CA PRO A 50 -17.22 -2.74 17.10
C PRO A 50 -16.82 -1.93 18.33
N SER A 51 -15.52 -1.61 18.48
CA SER A 51 -15.02 -0.79 19.58
C SER A 51 -15.34 0.68 19.36
N LEU A 52 -15.13 1.16 18.13
CA LEU A 52 -15.46 2.51 17.72
C LEU A 52 -16.95 2.84 17.90
N ALA A 53 -17.84 1.89 17.49
CA ALA A 53 -19.27 2.05 17.65
C ALA A 53 -19.66 2.18 19.12
N ARG A 54 -19.02 1.44 20.03
CA ARG A 54 -19.26 1.53 21.47
C ARG A 54 -18.75 2.84 22.07
N ASP A 55 -17.54 3.26 21.69
CA ASP A 55 -16.89 4.43 22.28
C ASP A 55 -17.55 5.75 21.85
N TRP A 56 -17.98 5.84 20.60
CA TRP A 56 -18.58 7.06 20.03
C TRP A 56 -20.10 6.99 19.86
N GLY A 57 -20.73 5.84 20.18
CA GLY A 57 -22.17 5.67 20.06
C GLY A 57 -22.70 5.79 18.62
N ILE A 58 -21.87 5.43 17.62
CA ILE A 58 -22.22 5.54 16.20
C ILE A 58 -22.93 4.28 15.70
N ASP A 59 -23.80 4.47 14.72
CA ASP A 59 -24.56 3.40 14.10
C ASP A 59 -23.80 2.72 12.93
N GLN A 60 -24.35 1.61 12.44
CA GLN A 60 -23.79 0.86 11.32
C GLN A 60 -23.73 1.68 10.02
N ALA A 61 -24.66 2.61 9.82
CA ALA A 61 -24.65 3.47 8.64
C ALA A 61 -23.43 4.41 8.66
N THR A 62 -23.11 4.97 9.79
CA THR A 62 -21.94 5.83 9.97
C THR A 62 -20.63 5.04 9.78
N LEU A 63 -20.53 3.80 10.28
CA LEU A 63 -19.39 2.92 9.98
C LEU A 63 -19.28 2.63 8.48
N GLY A 64 -20.38 2.41 7.80
CA GLY A 64 -20.43 2.26 6.35
C GLY A 64 -19.89 3.49 5.60
N TRP A 65 -20.16 4.69 6.09
CA TRP A 65 -19.58 5.92 5.54
C TRP A 65 -18.05 5.97 5.70
N VAL A 66 -17.51 5.55 6.84
CA VAL A 66 -16.04 5.51 7.07
C VAL A 66 -15.36 4.59 6.04
N LEU A 67 -15.92 3.41 5.79
CA LEU A 67 -15.44 2.49 4.75
C LEU A 67 -15.56 3.11 3.35
N SER A 68 -16.69 3.75 3.05
CA SER A 68 -16.96 4.32 1.73
C SER A 68 -16.02 5.48 1.40
N VAL A 69 -15.73 6.34 2.36
CA VAL A 69 -14.82 7.48 2.17
C VAL A 69 -13.40 7.02 1.83
N GLU A 70 -12.95 5.94 2.44
CA GLU A 70 -11.66 5.34 2.08
C GLU A 70 -11.63 4.82 0.64
N LEU A 71 -12.68 4.12 0.21
CA LEU A 71 -12.81 3.64 -1.18
C LEU A 71 -12.86 4.80 -2.18
N ILE A 72 -13.52 5.92 -1.83
CA ILE A 72 -13.50 7.14 -2.63
C ILE A 72 -12.06 7.66 -2.74
N GLY A 73 -11.34 7.72 -1.61
CA GLY A 73 -9.91 8.08 -1.58
C GLY A 73 -9.08 7.20 -2.52
N MET A 74 -9.31 5.87 -2.48
CA MET A 74 -8.62 4.92 -3.35
C MET A 74 -8.89 5.20 -4.84
N GLY A 75 -10.13 5.48 -5.21
CA GLY A 75 -10.49 5.85 -6.58
C GLY A 75 -9.74 7.11 -7.06
N VAL A 76 -9.75 8.16 -6.25
CA VAL A 76 -9.05 9.42 -6.55
C VAL A 76 -7.54 9.21 -6.60
N GLY A 77 -6.98 8.49 -5.65
CA GLY A 77 -5.54 8.18 -5.57
C GLY A 77 -5.04 7.38 -6.76
N SER A 78 -5.79 6.37 -7.18
CA SER A 78 -5.47 5.56 -8.36
C SER A 78 -5.39 6.40 -9.64
N LEU A 79 -6.33 7.30 -9.85
CA LEU A 79 -6.33 8.19 -11.02
C LEU A 79 -5.21 9.23 -10.94
N ALA A 80 -5.01 9.86 -9.79
CA ALA A 80 -4.05 10.94 -9.62
C ALA A 80 -2.60 10.44 -9.61
N LEU A 81 -2.31 9.44 -8.77
CA LEU A 81 -0.95 8.94 -8.55
C LEU A 81 -0.55 7.86 -9.56
N GLY A 82 -1.51 7.08 -10.08
CA GLY A 82 -1.24 6.08 -11.11
C GLY A 82 -0.59 6.68 -12.35
N SER A 83 -1.12 7.80 -12.85
CA SER A 83 -0.56 8.52 -14.00
C SER A 83 0.72 9.28 -13.69
N LEU A 84 0.99 9.59 -12.44
CA LEU A 84 2.16 10.35 -12.00
C LEU A 84 3.43 9.50 -12.01
N GLY A 85 3.29 8.19 -11.80
CA GLY A 85 4.41 7.24 -11.79
C GLY A 85 5.25 7.24 -13.07
N ASP A 86 4.60 7.47 -14.21
CA ASP A 86 5.27 7.56 -15.51
C ASP A 86 6.06 8.87 -15.70
N LYS A 87 5.77 9.91 -14.91
CA LYS A 87 6.35 11.24 -15.03
C LYS A 87 7.41 11.55 -13.99
N VAL A 88 7.24 11.04 -12.78
CA VAL A 88 8.05 11.41 -11.60
C VAL A 88 8.91 10.23 -11.12
N GLY A 89 8.68 9.05 -11.67
CA GLY A 89 9.37 7.82 -11.28
C GLY A 89 8.54 6.96 -10.32
N ARG A 90 8.64 5.64 -10.50
CA ARG A 90 7.85 4.65 -9.74
C ARG A 90 8.14 4.71 -8.24
N ARG A 91 9.43 4.74 -7.87
CA ARG A 91 9.88 4.78 -6.48
C ARG A 91 9.37 6.02 -5.74
N SER A 92 9.45 7.19 -6.38
CA SER A 92 9.00 8.45 -5.78
C SER A 92 7.50 8.42 -5.45
N VAL A 93 6.69 7.85 -6.35
CA VAL A 93 5.24 7.73 -6.13
C VAL A 93 4.93 6.70 -5.04
N VAL A 94 5.61 5.55 -5.00
CA VAL A 94 5.48 4.57 -3.89
C VAL A 94 5.75 5.23 -2.54
N LEU A 95 6.81 6.01 -2.43
CA LEU A 95 7.15 6.72 -1.18
C LEU A 95 6.09 7.76 -0.82
N THR A 96 5.55 8.50 -1.80
CA THR A 96 4.46 9.45 -1.58
C THR A 96 3.21 8.74 -1.06
N CYS A 97 2.86 7.60 -1.64
CA CYS A 97 1.74 6.76 -1.18
C CYS A 97 1.97 6.29 0.27
N LEU A 98 3.15 5.76 0.58
CA LEU A 98 3.50 5.31 1.94
C LEU A 98 3.44 6.43 2.96
N ILE A 99 3.91 7.65 2.60
CA ILE A 99 3.82 8.82 3.47
C ILE A 99 2.36 9.19 3.72
N ALA A 100 1.52 9.21 2.68
CA ALA A 100 0.09 9.48 2.81
C ALA A 100 -0.60 8.45 3.72
N MET A 101 -0.32 7.16 3.53
CA MET A 101 -0.84 6.08 4.38
C MET A 101 -0.34 6.22 5.82
N MET A 102 0.95 6.42 6.03
CA MET A 102 1.55 6.60 7.36
C MET A 102 0.88 7.75 8.12
N LEU A 103 0.75 8.92 7.48
CA LEU A 103 0.11 10.10 8.09
C LEU A 103 -1.37 9.85 8.36
N GLY A 104 -2.07 9.24 7.40
CA GLY A 104 -3.49 8.89 7.53
C GLY A 104 -3.74 7.92 8.67
N MET A 105 -2.92 6.87 8.79
CA MET A 105 -3.02 5.88 9.87
C MET A 105 -2.69 6.48 11.24
N PHE A 106 -1.59 7.22 11.39
CA PHE A 106 -1.30 7.90 12.65
C PHE A 106 -2.36 8.95 13.02
N GLY A 107 -2.92 9.65 12.01
CA GLY A 107 -4.01 10.58 12.21
C GLY A 107 -5.30 9.89 12.64
N ALA A 108 -5.68 8.78 12.00
CA ALA A 108 -6.82 7.96 12.38
C ALA A 108 -6.67 7.41 13.81
N GLY A 109 -5.46 6.96 14.18
CA GLY A 109 -5.15 6.53 15.54
C GLY A 109 -5.20 7.65 16.61
N ARG A 110 -5.31 8.92 16.22
CA ARG A 110 -5.48 10.08 17.11
C ARG A 110 -6.79 10.82 16.91
N ALA A 111 -7.70 10.25 16.11
CA ALA A 111 -8.97 10.87 15.82
C ALA A 111 -9.81 11.00 17.10
N THR A 112 -10.39 12.18 17.31
CA THR A 112 -11.24 12.51 18.48
C THR A 112 -12.72 12.57 18.13
N GLY A 113 -13.07 12.29 16.87
CA GLY A 113 -14.44 12.28 16.38
C GLY A 113 -14.52 11.79 14.94
N ILE A 114 -15.76 11.55 14.50
CA ILE A 114 -16.04 10.92 13.20
C ILE A 114 -15.50 11.74 12.02
N ASP A 115 -15.64 13.07 12.04
CA ASP A 115 -15.22 13.94 10.94
C ASP A 115 -13.69 13.89 10.75
N SER A 116 -12.94 13.88 11.86
CA SER A 116 -11.48 13.73 11.80
C SER A 116 -11.06 12.36 11.30
N LEU A 117 -11.77 11.30 11.71
CA LEU A 117 -11.53 9.94 11.22
C LEU A 117 -11.79 9.83 9.71
N LEU A 118 -12.91 10.38 9.23
CA LEU A 118 -13.24 10.40 7.80
C LEU A 118 -12.14 11.09 6.97
N ALA A 119 -11.63 12.23 7.44
CA ALA A 119 -10.57 12.97 6.75
C ALA A 119 -9.28 12.13 6.65
N TRP A 120 -8.88 11.46 7.74
CA TRP A 120 -7.70 10.61 7.75
C TRP A 120 -7.87 9.36 6.91
N ARG A 121 -9.06 8.73 6.92
CA ARG A 121 -9.36 7.56 6.07
C ARG A 121 -9.37 7.92 4.58
N LEU A 122 -9.85 9.13 4.22
CA LEU A 122 -9.75 9.63 2.84
C LEU A 122 -8.28 9.74 2.40
N LEU A 123 -7.41 10.28 3.26
CA LEU A 123 -5.98 10.42 2.97
C LEU A 123 -5.29 9.04 2.86
N THR A 124 -5.63 8.09 3.75
CA THR A 124 -5.10 6.72 3.67
C THR A 124 -5.53 6.06 2.38
N GLY A 125 -6.83 6.12 2.05
CA GLY A 125 -7.37 5.59 0.80
C GLY A 125 -6.69 6.19 -0.44
N PHE A 126 -6.42 7.49 -0.45
CA PHE A 126 -5.67 8.13 -1.53
C PHE A 126 -4.29 7.50 -1.73
N GLY A 127 -3.57 7.23 -0.64
CA GLY A 127 -2.29 6.51 -0.67
C GLY A 127 -2.41 5.09 -1.20
N ILE A 128 -3.38 4.30 -0.70
CA ILE A 128 -3.64 2.92 -1.13
C ILE A 128 -3.97 2.85 -2.62
N GLY A 129 -4.85 3.73 -3.10
CA GLY A 129 -5.23 3.76 -4.52
C GLY A 129 -4.06 3.99 -5.45
N GLY A 130 -3.17 4.94 -5.11
CA GLY A 130 -1.93 5.16 -5.84
C GLY A 130 -0.97 3.97 -5.76
N MET A 131 -0.86 3.36 -4.58
CA MET A 131 -0.01 2.20 -4.32
C MET A 131 -0.40 1.01 -5.21
N LEU A 132 -1.69 0.65 -5.28
CA LEU A 132 -2.18 -0.45 -6.11
C LEU A 132 -1.84 -0.30 -7.59
N ALA A 133 -1.95 0.92 -8.12
CA ALA A 133 -1.60 1.20 -9.52
C ALA A 133 -0.09 1.02 -9.77
N ILE A 134 0.75 1.54 -8.88
CA ILE A 134 2.21 1.55 -9.06
C ILE A 134 2.84 0.20 -8.74
N THR A 135 2.42 -0.51 -7.70
CA THR A 135 2.99 -1.82 -7.34
C THR A 135 2.80 -2.84 -8.45
N THR A 136 1.65 -2.78 -9.16
CA THR A 136 1.40 -3.61 -10.33
C THR A 136 2.43 -3.36 -11.43
N ALA A 137 2.70 -2.09 -11.76
CA ALA A 137 3.69 -1.72 -12.75
C ALA A 137 5.11 -2.12 -12.31
N VAL A 138 5.52 -1.82 -11.07
CA VAL A 138 6.83 -2.20 -10.51
C VAL A 138 7.02 -3.71 -10.56
N THR A 139 6.04 -4.50 -10.13
CA THR A 139 6.15 -5.96 -10.18
C THR A 139 6.34 -6.47 -11.60
N ALA A 140 5.62 -5.92 -12.58
CA ALA A 140 5.73 -6.32 -13.98
C ALA A 140 7.09 -5.92 -14.58
N GLU A 141 7.59 -4.72 -14.27
CA GLU A 141 8.86 -4.17 -14.78
C GLU A 141 10.10 -4.90 -14.23
N PHE A 142 10.06 -5.36 -12.99
CA PHE A 142 11.17 -6.09 -12.36
C PHE A 142 11.07 -7.61 -12.53
N SER A 143 10.04 -8.12 -13.23
CA SER A 143 9.85 -9.56 -13.45
C SER A 143 10.19 -9.93 -14.89
N ASN A 144 10.92 -11.07 -15.08
CA ASN A 144 11.14 -11.63 -16.40
C ASN A 144 9.86 -12.28 -16.95
N LEU A 145 9.80 -12.50 -18.26
CA LEU A 145 8.63 -13.06 -18.93
C LEU A 145 8.19 -14.43 -18.35
N ARG A 146 9.17 -15.26 -17.97
CA ARG A 146 8.91 -16.62 -17.43
C ARG A 146 8.18 -16.58 -16.08
N TRP A 147 8.56 -15.66 -15.18
CA TRP A 147 8.06 -15.61 -13.80
C TRP A 147 7.02 -14.52 -13.56
N ARG A 148 6.75 -13.65 -14.56
CA ARG A 148 5.82 -12.52 -14.43
C ARG A 148 4.44 -12.92 -13.92
N GLY A 149 3.88 -14.03 -14.43
CA GLY A 149 2.60 -14.53 -13.95
C GLY A 149 2.62 -14.92 -12.47
N LEU A 150 3.68 -15.59 -12.03
CA LEU A 150 3.85 -15.97 -10.63
C LEU A 150 4.05 -14.75 -9.71
N THR A 151 4.94 -13.83 -10.10
CA THR A 151 5.23 -12.64 -9.28
C THR A 151 4.01 -11.74 -9.12
N MET A 152 3.22 -11.56 -10.20
CA MET A 152 1.95 -10.85 -10.13
C MET A 152 0.94 -11.54 -9.21
N SER A 153 0.83 -12.87 -9.29
CA SER A 153 -0.03 -13.64 -8.39
C SER A 153 0.41 -13.54 -6.93
N LEU A 154 1.72 -13.63 -6.66
CA LEU A 154 2.27 -13.46 -5.32
C LEU A 154 1.98 -12.07 -4.76
N MET A 155 2.15 -11.03 -5.58
CA MET A 155 1.84 -9.66 -5.20
C MET A 155 0.36 -9.53 -4.78
N VAL A 156 -0.57 -10.04 -5.59
CA VAL A 156 -2.02 -9.97 -5.30
C VAL A 156 -2.38 -10.76 -4.04
N ILE A 157 -1.76 -11.94 -3.82
CA ILE A 157 -1.95 -12.74 -2.59
C ILE A 157 -1.48 -11.99 -1.34
N GLY A 158 -0.55 -11.05 -1.47
CA GLY A 158 -0.14 -10.18 -0.37
C GLY A 158 -1.32 -9.52 0.34
N TYR A 159 -2.30 -9.00 -0.41
CA TYR A 159 -3.46 -8.30 0.14
C TYR A 159 -4.28 -9.15 1.15
N PRO A 160 -4.82 -10.32 0.81
CA PRO A 160 -5.54 -11.14 1.79
C PRO A 160 -4.62 -11.67 2.91
N VAL A 161 -3.35 -11.96 2.62
CA VAL A 161 -2.39 -12.36 3.66
C VAL A 161 -2.18 -11.25 4.68
N GLY A 162 -2.04 -10.01 4.23
CA GLY A 162 -1.94 -8.84 5.12
C GLY A 162 -3.17 -8.67 6.01
N GLY A 163 -4.36 -8.88 5.45
CA GLY A 163 -5.61 -8.87 6.23
C GLY A 163 -5.66 -9.96 7.30
N ILE A 164 -5.26 -11.19 6.97
CA ILE A 164 -5.24 -12.31 7.91
C ILE A 164 -4.20 -12.08 9.02
N VAL A 165 -2.97 -11.79 8.65
CA VAL A 165 -1.87 -11.56 9.61
C VAL A 165 -2.17 -10.34 10.49
N GLY A 166 -2.68 -9.27 9.88
CA GLY A 166 -3.11 -8.08 10.58
C GLY A 166 -4.25 -8.35 11.54
N GLY A 167 -5.27 -9.13 11.13
CA GLY A 167 -6.38 -9.53 12.00
C GLY A 167 -5.91 -10.33 13.22
N LEU A 168 -4.96 -11.25 13.05
CA LEU A 168 -4.35 -11.99 14.17
C LEU A 168 -3.58 -11.06 15.12
N ALA A 169 -2.84 -10.08 14.59
CA ALA A 169 -2.15 -9.09 15.41
C ALA A 169 -3.14 -8.21 16.18
N VAL A 170 -4.22 -7.77 15.54
CA VAL A 170 -5.28 -6.96 16.13
C VAL A 170 -6.00 -7.69 17.26
N GLN A 171 -6.24 -8.99 17.14
CA GLN A 171 -6.86 -9.78 18.21
C GLN A 171 -6.08 -9.68 19.53
N ASN A 172 -4.75 -9.73 19.45
CA ASN A 172 -3.90 -9.58 20.64
C ASN A 172 -3.90 -8.13 21.16
N ILE A 173 -3.91 -7.15 20.27
CA ILE A 173 -3.95 -5.73 20.65
C ILE A 173 -5.25 -5.40 21.37
N LEU A 174 -6.39 -5.76 20.80
CA LEU A 174 -7.71 -5.47 21.37
C LEU A 174 -7.97 -6.17 22.72
N ALA A 175 -7.19 -7.21 23.04
CA ALA A 175 -7.26 -7.85 24.36
C ALA A 175 -6.63 -7.00 25.48
N THR A 176 -5.73 -6.08 25.13
CA THR A 176 -4.90 -5.32 26.09
C THR A 176 -4.96 -3.80 25.89
N ASP A 177 -5.45 -3.33 24.74
CA ASP A 177 -5.40 -1.92 24.35
C ASP A 177 -6.67 -1.50 23.58
N THR A 178 -6.69 -0.26 23.11
CA THR A 178 -7.82 0.36 22.43
C THR A 178 -7.71 0.24 20.91
N TRP A 179 -8.82 0.50 20.19
CA TRP A 179 -8.85 0.51 18.72
C TRP A 179 -7.85 1.51 18.08
N HIS A 180 -7.44 2.55 18.79
CA HIS A 180 -6.42 3.52 18.34
C HIS A 180 -5.09 2.85 18.00
N SER A 181 -4.73 1.79 18.74
CA SER A 181 -3.48 1.06 18.55
C SER A 181 -3.44 0.27 17.25
N ILE A 182 -4.61 -0.10 16.69
CA ILE A 182 -4.71 -0.77 15.38
C ILE A 182 -4.15 0.15 14.29
N PHE A 183 -4.62 1.40 14.28
CA PHE A 183 -4.15 2.39 13.30
C PHE A 183 -2.69 2.79 13.54
N THR A 184 -2.28 2.91 14.79
CA THR A 184 -0.90 3.20 15.15
C THR A 184 0.05 2.10 14.66
N LEU A 185 -0.33 0.82 14.78
CA LEU A 185 0.43 -0.31 14.24
C LEU A 185 0.61 -0.18 12.71
N GLY A 186 -0.48 0.11 11.98
CA GLY A 186 -0.42 0.31 10.53
C GLY A 186 0.47 1.50 10.14
N GLY A 187 0.42 2.58 10.90
CA GLY A 187 1.30 3.73 10.72
C GLY A 187 2.80 3.35 10.86
N TRP A 188 3.14 2.56 11.87
CA TRP A 188 4.51 2.05 12.04
C TRP A 188 4.91 1.07 10.94
N ALA A 189 4.01 0.19 10.51
CA ALA A 189 4.27 -0.72 9.39
C ALA A 189 4.55 0.06 8.09
N ALA A 190 3.78 1.11 7.80
CA ALA A 190 4.03 2.01 6.67
C ALA A 190 5.37 2.74 6.79
N ALA A 191 5.75 3.20 7.99
CA ALA A 191 7.04 3.83 8.23
C ALA A 191 8.21 2.88 7.97
N VAL A 192 8.14 1.65 8.48
CA VAL A 192 9.17 0.62 8.26
C VAL A 192 9.28 0.29 6.77
N LEU A 193 8.15 0.07 6.09
CA LEU A 193 8.17 -0.20 4.64
C LEU A 193 8.68 0.98 3.83
N SER A 194 8.48 2.22 4.26
CA SER A 194 9.08 3.40 3.63
C SER A 194 10.60 3.32 3.64
N VAL A 195 11.20 2.95 4.78
CA VAL A 195 12.65 2.74 4.90
C VAL A 195 13.11 1.59 4.02
N VAL A 196 12.39 0.47 4.00
CA VAL A 196 12.71 -0.69 3.15
C VAL A 196 12.69 -0.29 1.67
N VAL A 197 11.68 0.44 1.22
CA VAL A 197 11.58 0.92 -0.18
C VAL A 197 12.76 1.84 -0.52
N ILE A 198 13.16 2.74 0.39
CA ILE A 198 14.30 3.63 0.16
C ILE A 198 15.60 2.84 -0.03
N VAL A 199 15.78 1.74 0.70
CA VAL A 199 17.02 0.96 0.66
C VAL A 199 17.03 -0.06 -0.48
N VAL A 200 15.90 -0.71 -0.72
CA VAL A 200 15.80 -1.91 -1.55
C VAL A 200 15.34 -1.64 -2.97
N VAL A 201 14.37 -0.73 -3.15
CA VAL A 201 13.75 -0.51 -4.46
C VAL A 201 14.55 0.55 -5.23
N PRO A 202 15.27 0.18 -6.28
CA PRO A 202 15.89 1.16 -7.17
C PRO A 202 14.82 1.89 -7.98
N GLU A 203 15.18 3.00 -8.60
CA GLU A 203 14.29 3.62 -9.59
C GLU A 203 14.06 2.67 -10.76
N SER A 204 12.88 2.75 -11.38
CA SER A 204 12.54 1.88 -12.51
C SER A 204 13.52 2.03 -13.66
N PRO A 205 14.00 0.92 -14.26
CA PRO A 205 14.84 0.96 -15.45
C PRO A 205 14.12 1.53 -16.68
N MET A 206 12.81 1.75 -16.59
CA MET A 206 11.99 2.34 -17.64
C MET A 206 11.79 3.86 -17.47
N PHE A 207 12.26 4.42 -16.36
CA PHE A 207 12.28 5.85 -16.07
C PHE A 207 13.67 6.41 -16.31
#